data_a540c8407deaab8cdfc22c77420e9631
#
_entry.id   a540c8407deaab8cdfc22c77420e9631
#
_cell.length_a   1.000
_cell.length_b   1.000
_cell.length_c   1.000
_cell.angle_alpha   90.00
_cell.angle_beta   90.00
_cell.angle_gamma   90.00
#
_symmetry.space_group_name_H-M   'P 1'
#
loop_
_entity.id
_entity.type
_entity.pdbx_description
1 polymer ?
#
loop_
_entity_poly.entity_id
_entity_poly.type
_entity_poly.pdbx_seq_one_letter_code
_entity_poly.pdbx_strand_id
1 'polypeptide(L)' 'MSKEILLNPDMLYNWDFKVDARGYRPQEVDKVLDMVISDYNAYNSMIREKDRQIDALNNQILELKQKLRNAKANMDI' A
#
# COMPACT_ATOMS: atom_id res chain seq x y z
N MET A 1 -13.09 -1.66 -1.99
CA MET A 1 -12.76 -1.05 -3.28
C MET A 1 -11.28 -0.71 -3.36
N SER A 2 -10.61 -1.22 -4.38
CA SER A 2 -9.23 -0.85 -4.61
C SER A 2 -9.18 0.56 -5.18
N LYS A 3 -8.38 1.43 -4.58
CA LYS A 3 -8.13 2.74 -5.12
C LYS A 3 -7.07 2.61 -6.21
N GLU A 4 -7.35 3.25 -7.32
CA GLU A 4 -6.44 3.21 -8.45
C GLU A 4 -5.22 4.09 -8.19
N ILE A 5 -4.04 3.57 -8.51
CA ILE A 5 -2.79 4.32 -8.41
C ILE A 5 -2.59 5.07 -9.73
N LEU A 6 -2.37 6.38 -9.63
CA LEU A 6 -2.29 7.26 -10.80
C LEU A 6 -0.86 7.42 -11.32
N LEU A 7 0.13 7.30 -10.43
CA LEU A 7 1.53 7.61 -10.73
C LEU A 7 2.43 6.45 -10.34
N ASN A 8 3.62 6.43 -10.93
CA ASN A 8 4.71 5.56 -10.49
C ASN A 8 6.01 6.35 -10.47
N PRO A 9 7.09 5.82 -9.84
CA PRO A 9 8.34 6.57 -9.74
C PRO A 9 8.93 6.96 -11.09
N ASP A 10 8.86 6.08 -12.08
CA ASP A 10 9.42 6.36 -13.41
C ASP A 10 8.68 7.50 -14.09
N MET A 11 7.34 7.53 -13.98
CA MET A 11 6.54 8.62 -14.51
C MET A 11 6.93 9.95 -13.88
N LEU A 12 7.09 9.98 -12.55
CA LEU A 12 7.45 11.20 -11.83
C LEU A 12 8.86 11.65 -12.18
N TYR A 13 9.80 10.70 -12.25
CA TYR A 13 11.19 11.01 -12.58
C TYR A 13 11.31 11.64 -13.98
N ASN A 14 10.54 11.13 -14.92
CA ASN A 14 10.57 11.57 -16.32
C ASN A 14 9.51 12.61 -16.63
N TRP A 15 8.80 13.13 -15.64
CA TRP A 15 7.76 14.12 -15.88
C TRP A 15 8.35 15.41 -16.41
N ASP A 16 7.87 15.84 -17.56
CA ASP A 16 8.38 17.04 -18.24
C ASP A 16 7.37 18.19 -18.05
N PHE A 17 7.64 19.01 -17.05
CA PHE A 17 6.82 20.20 -16.81
C PHE A 17 7.04 21.23 -17.87
N LYS A 18 5.94 21.76 -18.40
CA LYS A 18 6.02 22.86 -19.35
C LYS A 18 6.50 24.13 -18.66
N VAL A 19 7.37 24.85 -19.35
CA VAL A 19 7.96 26.10 -18.85
C VAL A 19 7.49 27.22 -19.74
N ASP A 20 7.01 28.31 -19.14
CA ASP A 20 6.71 29.55 -19.86
C ASP A 20 7.64 30.66 -19.38
N ALA A 21 7.37 31.92 -19.78
CA ALA A 21 8.24 33.04 -19.49
C ALA A 21 8.48 33.30 -18.00
N ARG A 22 7.59 32.77 -17.13
CA ARG A 22 7.68 32.97 -15.68
C ARG A 22 8.11 31.71 -14.94
N GLY A 23 8.47 30.62 -15.66
CA GLY A 23 8.84 29.36 -15.08
C GLY A 23 7.75 28.30 -15.28
N TYR A 24 7.67 27.32 -14.36
CA TYR A 24 6.67 26.28 -14.47
C TYR A 24 5.27 26.83 -14.23
N ARG A 25 4.28 26.23 -14.92
CA ARG A 25 2.89 26.63 -14.77
C ARG A 25 2.35 26.13 -13.42
N PRO A 26 1.86 27.02 -12.55
CA PRO A 26 1.38 26.57 -11.23
C PRO A 26 0.27 25.54 -11.30
N GLN A 27 -0.64 25.66 -12.28
CA GLN A 27 -1.76 24.73 -12.44
C GLN A 27 -1.27 23.32 -12.76
N GLU A 28 -0.22 23.18 -13.55
CA GLU A 28 0.34 21.89 -13.91
C GLU A 28 1.02 21.24 -12.70
N VAL A 29 1.79 22.03 -11.94
CA VAL A 29 2.44 21.56 -10.73
C VAL A 29 1.39 21.11 -9.70
N ASP A 30 0.36 21.93 -9.50
CA ASP A 30 -0.72 21.61 -8.56
C ASP A 30 -1.42 20.31 -8.94
N LYS A 31 -1.66 20.09 -10.23
CA LYS A 31 -2.31 18.89 -10.72
C LYS A 31 -1.47 17.65 -10.41
N VAL A 32 -0.15 17.73 -10.62
CA VAL A 32 0.75 16.60 -10.31
C VAL A 32 0.78 16.36 -8.80
N LEU A 33 0.84 17.41 -8.00
CA LEU A 33 0.82 17.27 -6.54
C LEU A 33 -0.48 16.65 -6.05
N ASP A 34 -1.62 17.01 -6.65
CA ASP A 34 -2.90 16.40 -6.31
C ASP A 34 -2.90 14.90 -6.60
N MET A 35 -2.30 14.49 -7.71
CA MET A 35 -2.16 13.06 -8.03
C MET A 35 -1.26 12.35 -7.03
N VAL A 36 -0.17 12.99 -6.61
CA VAL A 36 0.73 12.44 -5.59
C VAL A 36 -0.02 12.24 -4.27
N ILE A 37 -0.79 13.24 -3.84
CA ILE A 37 -1.58 13.15 -2.61
C ILE A 37 -2.59 12.01 -2.71
N SER A 38 -3.28 11.91 -3.84
CA SER A 38 -4.23 10.82 -4.07
C SER A 38 -3.57 9.46 -3.97
N ASP A 39 -2.37 9.31 -4.55
CA ASP A 39 -1.63 8.05 -4.49
C ASP A 39 -1.16 7.72 -3.08
N TYR A 40 -0.70 8.70 -2.31
CA TYR A 40 -0.32 8.48 -0.92
C TYR A 40 -1.52 7.98 -0.10
N ASN A 41 -2.68 8.58 -0.30
CA ASN A 41 -3.90 8.15 0.39
C ASN A 41 -4.27 6.71 0.01
N ALA A 42 -4.13 6.37 -1.27
CA ALA A 42 -4.40 5.01 -1.75
C ALA A 42 -3.41 4.00 -1.15
N TYR A 43 -2.13 4.32 -1.14
CA TYR A 43 -1.11 3.46 -0.54
C TYR A 43 -1.33 3.27 0.96
N ASN A 44 -1.68 4.34 1.67
CA ASN A 44 -1.97 4.23 3.11
C ASN A 44 -3.15 3.28 3.37
N SER A 45 -4.18 3.34 2.53
CA SER A 45 -5.31 2.42 2.63
C SER A 45 -4.89 0.97 2.36
N MET A 46 -4.04 0.77 1.36
CA MET A 46 -3.52 -0.55 1.02
C MET A 46 -2.67 -1.12 2.16
N ILE A 47 -1.82 -0.30 2.77
CA ILE A 47 -0.98 -0.72 3.88
C ILE A 47 -1.85 -1.17 5.05
N ARG A 48 -2.89 -0.40 5.40
CA ARG A 48 -3.81 -0.78 6.47
C ARG A 48 -4.51 -2.10 6.19
N GLU A 49 -4.91 -2.32 4.95
CA GLU A 49 -5.54 -3.58 4.54
C GLU A 49 -4.56 -4.74 4.62
N LYS A 50 -3.33 -4.55 4.15
CA LYS A 50 -2.29 -5.57 4.24
C LYS A 50 -1.95 -5.91 5.68
N ASP A 51 -1.91 -4.91 6.56
CA ASP A 51 -1.67 -5.13 7.98
C ASP A 51 -2.77 -6.00 8.59
N ARG A 52 -4.03 -5.76 8.23
CA ARG A 52 -5.15 -6.61 8.68
C ARG A 52 -5.01 -8.04 8.18
N GLN A 53 -4.57 -8.22 6.93
CA GLN A 53 -4.35 -9.55 6.38
C GLN A 53 -3.21 -10.27 7.09
N ILE A 54 -2.14 -9.56 7.40
CA ILE A 54 -1.00 -10.11 8.16
C ILE A 54 -1.45 -10.54 9.54
N ASP A 55 -2.23 -9.71 10.24
CA ASP A 55 -2.74 -10.04 11.56
C ASP A 55 -3.64 -11.28 11.51
N ALA A 56 -4.50 -11.38 10.50
CA ALA A 56 -5.36 -12.54 10.33
C ALA A 56 -4.54 -13.81 10.08
N LEU A 57 -3.51 -13.72 9.24
CA LEU A 57 -2.62 -14.84 8.96
C LEU A 57 -1.84 -15.26 10.19
N ASN A 58 -1.35 -14.30 10.99
CA ASN A 58 -0.65 -14.59 12.23
C ASN A 58 -1.57 -15.32 13.22
N ASN A 59 -2.83 -14.91 13.31
CA ASN A 59 -3.81 -15.58 14.15
C ASN A 59 -4.06 -17.00 13.69
N GLN A 60 -4.16 -17.24 12.38
CA GLN A 60 -4.31 -18.57 11.82
C GLN A 60 -3.08 -19.46 12.14
N ILE A 61 -1.87 -18.88 12.05
CA ILE A 61 -0.65 -19.58 12.40
C ILE A 61 -0.68 -20.00 13.88
N LEU A 62 -1.08 -19.11 14.76
CA LEU A 62 -1.18 -19.42 16.19
C LEU A 62 -2.18 -20.54 16.45
N GLU A 63 -3.35 -20.50 15.79
CA GLU A 63 -4.34 -21.55 15.92
C GLU A 63 -3.82 -22.90 15.43
N LEU A 64 -3.14 -22.90 14.29
CA LEU A 64 -2.55 -24.13 13.75
C LEU A 64 -1.47 -24.70 14.64
N LYS A 65 -0.63 -23.83 15.24
CA LYS A 65 0.38 -24.26 16.20
C LYS A 65 -0.25 -24.90 17.42
N GLN A 66 -1.34 -24.33 17.92
CA GLN A 66 -2.05 -24.90 19.08
C GLN A 66 -2.67 -26.25 18.75
N LYS A 67 -3.28 -26.35 17.56
CA LYS A 67 -3.87 -27.63 17.11
C LYS A 67 -2.80 -28.70 16.96
N LEU A 68 -1.66 -28.33 16.40
CA LEU A 68 -0.55 -29.27 16.25
C LEU A 68 -0.02 -29.74 17.62
N ARG A 69 0.13 -28.80 18.56
CA ARG A 69 0.58 -29.12 19.92
C ARG A 69 -0.41 -30.05 20.61
N ASN A 70 -1.71 -29.77 20.48
CA ASN A 70 -2.74 -30.62 21.07
C ASN A 70 -2.77 -32.02 20.45
N ALA A 71 -2.56 -32.10 19.13
CA ALA A 71 -2.51 -33.39 18.45
C ALA A 71 -1.28 -34.21 18.93
N LYS A 72 -0.13 -33.56 19.11
CA LYS A 72 1.06 -34.23 19.63
C LYS A 72 0.85 -34.72 21.07
N ALA A 73 0.23 -33.90 21.91
CA ALA A 73 -0.07 -34.27 23.28
C ALA A 73 -0.98 -35.49 23.34
N ASN A 74 -1.97 -35.55 22.46
CA ASN A 74 -2.88 -36.70 22.38
C ASN A 74 -2.21 -37.94 21.84
N MET A 75 -1.20 -37.79 20.98
CA MET A 75 -0.47 -38.95 20.44
C MET A 75 0.57 -39.54 21.40
N ASP A 76 0.99 -38.76 22.38
CA ASP A 76 1.99 -39.19 23.38
C ASP A 76 1.40 -40.02 24.53
N ILE A 77 0.10 -40.25 24.49
CA ILE A 77 -0.58 -41.07 25.50
C ILE A 77 -0.54 -42.58 25.09
#